data_c010a96557d38493f133688034183a2c
#
_entry.id   c010a96557d38493f133688034183a2c
#
_cell.length_a   1.000
_cell.length_b   1.000
_cell.length_c   1.000
_cell.angle_alpha   90.00
_cell.angle_beta   90.00
_cell.angle_gamma   90.00
#
_symmetry.space_group_name_H-M   'P 1'
#
loop_
_entity.id
_entity.type
_entity.pdbx_description
1 polymer ?
#
loop_
_entity_poly.entity_id
_entity_poly.type
_entity_poly.pdbx_seq_one_letter_code
_entity_poly.pdbx_strand_id
1 'polypeptide(L)' 'MKHKCKRICRGNYAYRGYIIYCVGYYNPDHRVAWEAVPEGNALRADFHGFSLREVKIAIDCDLDK' A
#
# COMPACT_ATOMS: atom_id res chain seq x y z
N MET A 1 13.97 13.42 3.35
CA MET A 1 13.72 12.60 4.54
C MET A 1 12.69 11.52 4.25
N LYS A 2 12.97 10.30 4.65
CA LYS A 2 12.04 9.20 4.38
C LYS A 2 10.94 9.13 5.43
N HIS A 3 9.73 8.90 4.99
CA HIS A 3 8.61 8.72 5.88
C HIS A 3 8.65 7.32 6.50
N LYS A 4 8.14 7.21 7.71
CA LYS A 4 8.15 5.93 8.40
C LYS A 4 7.00 5.06 7.92
N CYS A 5 7.31 3.80 7.67
CA CYS A 5 6.33 2.78 7.36
C CYS A 5 6.28 1.82 8.55
N LYS A 6 5.15 1.80 9.24
CA LYS A 6 5.01 0.97 10.43
C LYS A 6 4.30 -0.33 10.10
N ARG A 7 4.94 -1.45 10.45
CA ARG A 7 4.31 -2.75 10.29
C ARG A 7 3.27 -2.95 11.40
N ILE A 8 2.02 -3.12 11.00
CA ILE A 8 0.93 -3.35 11.96
C ILE A 8 0.90 -4.82 12.35
N CYS A 9 0.91 -5.68 11.34
CA CYS A 9 0.97 -7.12 11.51
C CYS A 9 1.49 -7.68 10.19
N ARG A 10 1.60 -9.01 10.10
CA ARG A 10 2.12 -9.62 8.89
C ARG A 10 1.26 -9.24 7.67
N GLY A 11 1.89 -8.64 6.69
CA GLY A 11 1.21 -8.24 5.47
C GLY A 11 0.41 -6.96 5.56
N ASN A 12 0.49 -6.22 6.68
CA ASN A 12 -0.23 -4.97 6.85
C ASN A 12 0.70 -3.89 7.39
N TYR A 13 0.69 -2.73 6.73
CA TYR A 13 1.57 -1.62 7.08
C TYR A 13 0.79 -0.31 7.11
N ALA A 14 1.17 0.59 8.00
CA ALA A 14 0.64 1.95 8.04
C ALA A 14 1.68 2.90 7.46
N TYR A 15 1.27 3.75 6.51
CA TYR A 15 2.18 4.67 5.84
C TYR A 15 1.44 5.95 5.46
N ARG A 16 1.86 7.07 6.04
CA ARG A 16 1.35 8.42 5.71
C ARG A 16 -0.18 8.52 5.69
N GLY A 17 -0.85 7.87 6.65
CA GLY A 17 -2.31 7.92 6.72
C GLY A 17 -3.02 6.89 5.87
N TYR A 18 -2.28 5.95 5.29
CA TYR A 18 -2.83 4.84 4.52
C TYR A 18 -2.49 3.52 5.18
N ILE A 19 -3.35 2.55 5.01
CA ILE A 19 -3.08 1.17 5.40
C ILE A 19 -2.77 0.40 4.12
N ILE A 20 -1.57 -0.15 4.04
CA ILE A 20 -1.11 -0.93 2.89
C ILE A 20 -1.20 -2.40 3.28
N TYR A 21 -1.87 -3.19 2.45
CA TYR A 21 -2.02 -4.62 2.75
C TYR A 21 -1.76 -5.46 1.51
N CYS A 22 -1.37 -6.71 1.77
CA CYS A 22 -1.12 -7.69 0.71
C CYS A 22 -2.44 -8.34 0.32
N VAL A 23 -2.81 -8.21 -0.94
CA VAL A 23 -4.05 -8.79 -1.45
C VAL A 23 -3.90 -10.26 -1.77
N GLY A 24 -2.67 -10.72 -2.06
CA GLY A 24 -2.39 -12.08 -2.42
C GLY A 24 -1.88 -12.20 -3.85
N TYR A 25 -1.87 -13.40 -4.38
CA TYR A 25 -1.36 -13.64 -5.72
C TYR A 25 -2.29 -13.13 -6.80
N TYR A 26 -1.70 -12.44 -7.76
CA TYR A 26 -2.37 -12.07 -8.98
C TYR A 26 -2.03 -13.16 -10.02
N ASN A 27 -2.98 -14.08 -10.23
CA ASN A 27 -2.73 -15.31 -10.99
C ASN A 27 -2.12 -15.13 -12.39
N PRO A 28 -2.61 -14.21 -13.23
CA PRO A 28 -2.06 -14.11 -14.59
C PRO A 28 -0.56 -13.86 -14.61
N ASP A 29 -0.04 -13.11 -13.64
CA ASP A 29 1.37 -12.71 -13.62
C ASP A 29 2.19 -13.41 -12.55
N HIS A 30 1.57 -14.27 -11.74
CA HIS A 30 2.24 -14.92 -10.62
C HIS A 30 2.92 -13.93 -9.68
N ARG A 31 2.32 -12.76 -9.49
CA ARG A 31 2.85 -11.71 -8.63
C ARG A 31 1.96 -11.47 -7.43
N VAL A 32 2.57 -11.03 -6.35
CA VAL A 32 1.83 -10.63 -5.17
C VAL A 32 1.35 -9.20 -5.36
N ALA A 33 0.05 -8.98 -5.20
CA ALA A 33 -0.53 -7.65 -5.33
C ALA A 33 -0.67 -6.99 -3.96
N TRP A 34 -0.50 -5.68 -3.92
CA TRP A 34 -0.63 -4.87 -2.73
C TRP A 34 -1.58 -3.70 -3.01
N GLU A 35 -2.34 -3.32 -2.00
CA GLU A 35 -3.25 -2.18 -2.12
C GLU A 35 -3.14 -1.29 -0.89
N ALA A 36 -3.52 -0.02 -1.05
CA ALA A 36 -3.54 0.94 0.03
C ALA A 36 -4.91 1.59 0.12
N VAL A 37 -5.44 1.69 1.34
CA VAL A 37 -6.71 2.36 1.59
C VAL A 37 -6.48 3.48 2.60
N PRO A 38 -7.25 4.57 2.52
CA PRO A 38 -7.15 5.64 3.52
C PRO A 38 -7.51 5.09 4.89
N GLU A 39 -6.76 5.49 5.88
CA GLU A 39 -7.05 5.11 7.26
C GLU A 39 -8.42 5.66 7.66
N GLY A 40 -9.26 4.78 8.18
CA GLY A 40 -10.61 5.17 8.56
C GLY A 40 -11.65 5.06 7.44
N ASN A 41 -11.23 4.75 6.22
CA ASN A 41 -12.16 4.57 5.10
C ASN A 41 -11.63 3.47 4.18
N ALA A 42 -11.90 2.24 4.54
CA ALA A 42 -11.38 1.08 3.83
C ALA A 42 -12.33 0.54 2.75
N LEU A 43 -13.30 1.33 2.33
CA LEU A 43 -14.28 0.89 1.34
C LEU A 43 -13.70 0.84 -0.07
N ARG A 44 -12.61 1.56 -0.31
CA ARG A 44 -12.05 1.70 -1.64
C ARG A 44 -10.56 1.85 -1.58
N ALA A 45 -9.85 1.03 -2.35
CA ALA A 45 -8.40 1.16 -2.46
C ALA A 45 -8.04 2.32 -3.38
N ASP A 46 -7.21 3.24 -2.89
CA ASP A 46 -6.76 4.37 -3.68
C ASP A 46 -5.51 4.06 -4.49
N PHE A 47 -4.70 3.12 -4.03
CA PHE A 47 -3.44 2.77 -4.68
C PHE A 47 -3.28 1.27 -4.72
N HIS A 48 -2.56 0.79 -5.73
CA HIS A 48 -2.20 -0.61 -5.82
C HIS A 48 -0.88 -0.77 -6.56
N GLY A 49 -0.23 -1.90 -6.36
CA GLY A 49 1.04 -2.20 -7.01
C GLY A 49 1.41 -3.64 -6.76
N PHE A 50 2.55 -4.06 -7.29
CA PHE A 50 3.02 -5.43 -7.14
C PHE A 50 4.10 -5.57 -6.07
N SER A 51 4.33 -4.51 -5.30
CA SER A 51 5.23 -4.55 -4.16
C SER A 51 4.86 -3.45 -3.19
N LEU A 52 5.27 -3.62 -1.93
CA LEU A 52 5.09 -2.58 -0.92
C LEU A 52 5.76 -1.29 -1.35
N ARG A 53 6.94 -1.39 -1.94
CA ARG A 53 7.69 -0.23 -2.42
C ARG A 53 6.92 0.55 -3.48
N GLU A 54 6.32 -0.15 -4.45
CA GLU A 54 5.56 0.51 -5.51
C GLU A 54 4.37 1.28 -4.94
N VAL A 55 3.67 0.69 -3.99
CA VAL A 55 2.52 1.36 -3.36
C VAL A 55 2.99 2.59 -2.58
N LYS A 56 4.11 2.49 -1.86
CA LYS A 56 4.65 3.64 -1.13
C LYS A 56 5.04 4.77 -2.08
N ILE A 57 5.64 4.43 -3.21
CA ILE A 57 6.00 5.43 -4.22
C ILE A 57 4.76 6.11 -4.77
N ALA A 58 3.71 5.35 -5.05
CA ALA A 58 2.46 5.91 -5.54
C ALA A 58 1.85 6.89 -4.55
N ILE A 59 1.86 6.52 -3.26
CA ILE A 59 1.36 7.41 -2.20
C ILE A 59 2.19 8.69 -2.15
N ASP A 60 3.51 8.56 -2.18
CA ASP A 60 4.40 9.71 -2.12
C ASP A 60 4.18 10.63 -3.31
N CYS A 61 4.04 10.08 -4.51
CA CYS A 61 3.80 10.89 -5.70
C CYS A 61 2.49 11.65 -5.61
N ASP A 62 1.48 11.07 -5.00
CA ASP A 62 0.19 11.74 -4.84
C ASP A 62 0.24 12.83 -3.78
N LEU A 63 0.83 12.53 -2.62
CA LEU A 63 0.85 13.48 -1.51
C LEU A 63 1.88 14.59 -1.68
N ASP A 64 2.91 14.36 -2.44
CA ASP A 64 4.01 15.32 -2.63
C ASP A 64 3.92 16.07 -3.97
N LYS A 65 2.76 16.12 -4.55
CA LYS A 65 2.54 16.88 -5.80
C LYS A 65 2.88 18.36 -5.65
#